data_5d9e10ae0b08c857ffb74fc24c890cf8
#
_entry.id   5d9e10ae0b08c857ffb74fc24c890cf8
#
_cell.length_a   1.000
_cell.length_b   1.000
_cell.length_c   1.000
_cell.angle_alpha   90.00
_cell.angle_beta   90.00
_cell.angle_gamma   90.00
#
_symmetry.space_group_name_H-M   'P 1'
#
loop_
_entity.id
_entity.type
_entity.pdbx_description
1 polymer ?
#
loop_
_entity_poly.entity_id
_entity_poly.type
_entity_poly.pdbx_seq_one_letter_code
_entity_poly.pdbx_strand_id
1 'polypeptide(L)'
;MNPNFFRTLRLLLLRFGFIVLLTPGLFYLGLLLKRPLPTAKQEQLFQGITYQRIRRSQPDPLMIHIVKIDLTSPGIELLVTPGEPREDNQDIAAQTTSEFLEKYSLQLAINGSFFHPFYVYNPMNYYPRSGERVNILGQAISNGQIYSMVNQGWPVLCISPEKKAEIYVDTCPKTTRQGIAGNLILIDQGEPVKFKKFSDVKKKFPRTAVAIDQSGETLWFILIDGRQPLYSKGATLATLSKIIQELDGVETALNLDGGGSTTLVISHQAQSKVLNAPFHSRIPMRQRPIANHLGIYAVPLE
;
A
#
# COMPACT_ATOMS: atom_id res chain seq x y z
N MET A 1 10.72 28.21 56.09
CA MET A 1 10.62 27.21 54.98
C MET A 1 12.02 26.88 54.49
N ASN A 2 12.35 25.61 54.41
CA ASN A 2 13.74 25.16 54.13
C ASN A 2 14.14 25.47 52.69
N PRO A 3 15.17 26.31 52.42
CA PRO A 3 15.59 26.71 51.08
C PRO A 3 16.06 25.52 50.22
N ASN A 4 16.52 24.46 50.86
CA ASN A 4 16.91 23.22 50.19
C ASN A 4 15.70 22.47 49.60
N PHE A 5 14.52 22.54 50.19
CA PHE A 5 13.32 21.91 49.66
C PHE A 5 12.90 22.50 48.31
N PHE A 6 12.91 23.82 48.15
CA PHE A 6 12.59 24.48 46.89
C PHE A 6 13.61 24.21 45.81
N ARG A 7 14.89 24.11 46.15
CA ARG A 7 15.97 23.78 45.22
C ARG A 7 15.82 22.34 44.70
N THR A 8 15.52 21.38 45.58
CA THR A 8 15.29 19.98 45.21
C THR A 8 14.05 19.83 44.35
N LEU A 9 12.94 20.50 44.73
CA LEU A 9 11.70 20.47 43.95
C LEU A 9 11.91 21.05 42.54
N ARG A 10 12.62 22.16 42.42
CA ARG A 10 12.94 22.78 41.10
C ARG A 10 13.79 21.84 40.23
N LEU A 11 14.77 21.15 40.80
CA LEU A 11 15.60 20.16 40.08
C LEU A 11 14.79 18.96 39.64
N LEU A 12 13.85 18.47 40.45
CA LEU A 12 12.95 17.37 40.10
C LEU A 12 12.00 17.79 38.97
N LEU A 13 11.43 18.99 39.03
CA LEU A 13 10.56 19.52 37.98
C LEU A 13 11.33 19.72 36.65
N LEU A 14 12.57 20.23 36.71
CA LEU A 14 13.42 20.35 35.52
C LEU A 14 13.78 18.98 34.91
N ARG A 15 14.12 17.99 35.75
CA ARG A 15 14.40 16.61 35.29
C ARG A 15 13.17 15.97 34.72
N PHE A 16 12.00 16.11 35.37
CA PHE A 16 10.74 15.60 34.86
C PHE A 16 10.36 16.26 33.55
N GLY A 17 10.44 17.59 33.43
CA GLY A 17 10.21 18.32 32.20
C GLY A 17 11.16 17.89 31.05
N PHE A 18 12.44 17.66 31.36
CA PHE A 18 13.41 17.16 30.38
C PHE A 18 13.07 15.76 29.89
N ILE A 19 12.66 14.83 30.78
CA ILE A 19 12.22 13.48 30.41
C ILE A 19 10.96 13.55 29.54
N VAL A 20 9.96 14.35 29.91
CA VAL A 20 8.71 14.51 29.14
C VAL A 20 8.97 15.05 27.73
N LEU A 21 9.95 15.94 27.56
CA LEU A 21 10.32 16.48 26.25
C LEU A 21 11.13 15.49 25.40
N LEU A 22 11.96 14.65 26.01
CA LEU A 22 12.80 13.68 25.29
C LEU A 22 12.06 12.42 24.86
N THR A 23 11.06 11.97 25.61
CA THR A 23 10.35 10.70 25.33
C THR A 23 9.68 10.65 23.95
N PRO A 24 8.97 11.68 23.46
CA PRO A 24 8.41 11.66 22.10
C PRO A 24 9.48 11.60 21.00
N GLY A 25 10.60 12.28 21.21
CA GLY A 25 11.73 12.25 20.28
C GLY A 25 12.37 10.87 20.17
N LEU A 26 12.63 10.24 21.30
CA LEU A 26 13.18 8.87 21.37
C LEU A 26 12.19 7.85 20.78
N PHE A 27 10.90 7.99 21.07
CA PHE A 27 9.88 7.15 20.47
C PHE A 27 9.86 7.28 18.95
N TYR A 28 9.85 8.53 18.45
CA TYR A 28 9.88 8.78 16.99
C TYR A 28 11.14 8.22 16.34
N LEU A 29 12.29 8.39 16.97
CA LEU A 29 13.56 7.80 16.52
C LEU A 29 13.49 6.28 16.48
N GLY A 30 12.91 5.64 17.51
CA GLY A 30 12.68 4.20 17.55
C GLY A 30 11.82 3.70 16.37
N LEU A 31 10.79 4.47 15.96
CA LEU A 31 10.00 4.16 14.77
C LEU A 31 10.80 4.30 13.48
N LEU A 32 11.66 5.33 13.39
CA LEU A 32 12.56 5.49 12.24
C LEU A 32 13.53 4.31 12.09
N LEU A 33 14.00 3.74 13.18
CA LEU A 33 14.90 2.57 13.18
C LEU A 33 14.19 1.27 12.78
N LYS A 34 12.86 1.20 12.88
CA LYS A 34 12.08 0.05 12.41
C LYS A 34 11.90 0.00 10.89
N ARG A 35 12.25 1.08 10.17
CA ARG A 35 12.18 1.10 8.70
C ARG A 35 13.12 0.04 8.11
N PRO A 36 12.77 -0.55 6.97
CA PRO A 36 13.71 -1.38 6.21
C PRO A 36 15.02 -0.63 5.96
N LEU A 37 16.15 -1.32 6.03
CA LEU A 37 17.44 -0.71 5.70
C LEU A 37 17.41 -0.19 4.25
N PRO A 38 17.99 1.00 3.96
CA PRO A 38 18.00 1.57 2.63
C PRO A 38 19.07 0.90 1.73
N THR A 39 18.98 -0.41 1.61
CA THR A 39 19.87 -1.26 0.81
C THR A 39 19.06 -1.97 -0.28
N ALA A 40 19.70 -2.24 -1.41
CA ALA A 40 19.13 -3.13 -2.42
C ALA A 40 19.00 -4.55 -1.85
N LYS A 41 17.93 -5.24 -2.22
CA LYS A 41 17.66 -6.63 -1.83
C LYS A 41 16.89 -7.33 -2.95
N GLN A 42 17.20 -8.59 -3.18
CA GLN A 42 16.41 -9.47 -4.03
C GLN A 42 16.29 -10.83 -3.34
N GLU A 43 15.08 -11.36 -3.28
CA GLU A 43 14.80 -12.66 -2.66
C GLU A 43 13.54 -13.28 -3.24
N GLN A 44 13.47 -14.59 -3.23
CA GLN A 44 12.22 -15.32 -3.42
C GLN A 44 11.50 -15.35 -2.07
N LEU A 45 10.23 -14.91 -2.04
CA LEU A 45 9.43 -14.88 -0.82
C LEU A 45 8.63 -16.17 -0.62
N PHE A 46 8.00 -16.64 -1.72
CA PHE A 46 7.15 -17.82 -1.77
C PHE A 46 7.30 -18.47 -3.15
N GLN A 47 6.74 -19.67 -3.35
CA GLN A 47 6.71 -20.26 -4.68
C GLN A 47 5.96 -19.32 -5.64
N GLY A 48 6.56 -19.02 -6.80
CA GLY A 48 6.02 -18.08 -7.79
C GLY A 48 6.07 -16.61 -7.39
N ILE A 49 6.65 -16.22 -6.24
CA ILE A 49 6.72 -14.83 -5.79
C ILE A 49 8.16 -14.41 -5.51
N THR A 50 8.65 -13.44 -6.26
CA THR A 50 9.95 -12.80 -6.05
C THR A 50 9.76 -11.34 -5.60
N TYR A 51 10.65 -10.88 -4.74
CA TYR A 51 10.69 -9.53 -4.22
C TYR A 51 12.01 -8.85 -4.54
N GLN A 52 11.93 -7.61 -4.98
CA GLN A 52 13.08 -6.76 -5.17
C GLN A 52 12.87 -5.42 -4.46
N ARG A 53 13.88 -4.98 -3.70
CA ARG A 53 13.98 -3.64 -3.15
C ARG A 53 15.11 -2.90 -3.83
N ILE A 54 14.78 -1.75 -4.44
CA ILE A 54 15.73 -0.90 -5.17
C ILE A 54 15.88 0.41 -4.41
N ARG A 55 17.14 0.82 -4.20
CA ARG A 55 17.47 2.15 -3.71
C ARG A 55 18.00 3.01 -4.86
N ARG A 56 17.38 4.17 -5.06
CA ARG A 56 17.93 5.23 -5.93
C ARG A 56 18.31 6.43 -5.06
N SER A 57 19.43 7.08 -5.36
CA SER A 57 19.90 8.28 -4.64
C SER A 57 19.75 9.56 -5.46
N GLN A 58 19.69 9.45 -6.79
CA GLN A 58 19.61 10.57 -7.72
C GLN A 58 18.35 10.44 -8.61
N PRO A 59 17.69 11.55 -8.98
CA PRO A 59 17.89 12.92 -8.50
C PRO A 59 17.40 13.14 -7.06
N ASP A 60 16.60 12.20 -6.53
CA ASP A 60 16.07 12.19 -5.17
C ASP A 60 16.20 10.78 -4.58
N PRO A 61 16.33 10.65 -3.26
CA PRO A 61 16.29 9.35 -2.61
C PRO A 61 14.92 8.70 -2.80
N LEU A 62 14.92 7.48 -3.33
CA LEU A 62 13.73 6.63 -3.52
C LEU A 62 14.02 5.22 -2.99
N MET A 63 13.03 4.68 -2.30
CA MET A 63 12.92 3.26 -1.97
C MET A 63 11.76 2.68 -2.77
N ILE A 64 12.08 1.72 -3.62
CA ILE A 64 11.15 1.08 -4.55
C ILE A 64 11.07 -0.39 -4.17
N HIS A 65 9.85 -0.89 -4.06
CA HIS A 65 9.55 -2.28 -3.75
C HIS A 65 8.77 -2.87 -4.91
N ILE A 66 9.29 -3.95 -5.49
CA ILE A 66 8.70 -4.65 -6.62
C ILE A 66 8.49 -6.09 -6.19
N VAL A 67 7.27 -6.57 -6.34
CA VAL A 67 6.93 -7.99 -6.20
C VAL A 67 6.48 -8.49 -7.56
N LYS A 68 7.13 -9.52 -8.09
CA LYS A 68 6.71 -10.22 -9.31
C LYS A 68 6.05 -11.53 -8.89
N ILE A 69 4.86 -11.78 -9.42
CA ILE A 69 4.00 -12.90 -9.09
C ILE A 69 3.68 -13.65 -10.39
N ASP A 70 4.05 -14.91 -10.44
CA ASP A 70 3.65 -15.84 -11.50
C ASP A 70 2.30 -16.45 -11.13
N LEU A 71 1.23 -16.01 -11.79
CA LEU A 71 -0.14 -16.44 -11.52
C LEU A 71 -0.39 -17.91 -11.91
N THR A 72 0.50 -18.50 -12.72
CA THR A 72 0.41 -19.91 -13.12
C THR A 72 1.02 -20.85 -12.08
N SER A 73 1.80 -20.31 -11.14
CA SER A 73 2.46 -21.11 -10.10
C SER A 73 1.45 -21.82 -9.20
N PRO A 74 1.70 -23.07 -8.81
CA PRO A 74 0.83 -23.81 -7.90
C PRO A 74 0.60 -23.09 -6.57
N GLY A 75 -0.64 -23.10 -6.09
CA GLY A 75 -1.02 -22.48 -4.82
C GLY A 75 -1.14 -20.96 -4.84
N ILE A 76 -0.86 -20.29 -5.96
CA ILE A 76 -1.16 -18.86 -6.10
C ILE A 76 -2.67 -18.68 -6.26
N GLU A 77 -3.26 -17.94 -5.33
CA GLU A 77 -4.66 -17.48 -5.36
C GLU A 77 -4.73 -16.03 -4.92
N LEU A 78 -5.64 -15.26 -5.52
CA LEU A 78 -5.81 -13.84 -5.18
C LEU A 78 -7.08 -13.66 -4.34
N LEU A 79 -7.03 -12.67 -3.44
CA LEU A 79 -8.17 -12.23 -2.66
C LEU A 79 -8.22 -10.70 -2.61
N VAL A 80 -9.28 -10.12 -3.14
CA VAL A 80 -9.68 -8.75 -2.82
C VAL A 80 -10.50 -8.78 -1.54
N THR A 81 -10.37 -7.79 -0.65
CA THR A 81 -11.14 -7.72 0.60
C THR A 81 -12.61 -8.07 0.32
N PRO A 82 -13.18 -9.10 0.96
CA PRO A 82 -14.59 -9.43 0.81
C PRO A 82 -15.49 -8.30 1.27
N GLY A 83 -16.53 -8.01 0.47
CA GLY A 83 -17.57 -7.06 0.85
C GLY A 83 -18.36 -7.56 2.07
N GLU A 84 -18.90 -6.63 2.84
CA GLU A 84 -19.81 -6.96 3.94
C GLU A 84 -21.26 -7.01 3.45
N PRO A 85 -22.06 -8.02 3.84
CA PRO A 85 -23.48 -8.08 3.46
C PRO A 85 -24.23 -6.89 4.06
N ARG A 86 -24.80 -6.03 3.21
CA ARG A 86 -25.61 -4.88 3.62
C ARG A 86 -26.59 -4.47 2.54
N GLU A 87 -27.65 -3.79 2.93
CA GLU A 87 -28.66 -3.25 2.01
C GLU A 87 -28.12 -2.09 1.15
N ASP A 88 -27.15 -1.29 1.66
CA ASP A 88 -26.55 -0.13 0.99
C ASP A 88 -25.22 -0.41 0.27
N ASN A 89 -24.71 -1.62 0.30
CA ASN A 89 -23.60 -2.23 -0.46
C ASN A 89 -22.29 -1.41 -0.61
N GLN A 90 -22.10 -0.29 0.08
CA GLN A 90 -20.95 0.58 -0.14
C GLN A 90 -20.01 0.72 1.06
N ASP A 91 -20.55 0.68 2.27
CA ASP A 91 -19.74 0.87 3.46
C ASP A 91 -19.02 -0.41 3.87
N ILE A 92 -17.71 -0.35 3.95
CA ILE A 92 -16.87 -1.42 4.45
C ILE A 92 -16.09 -0.95 5.67
N ALA A 93 -15.86 -1.82 6.65
CA ALA A 93 -15.02 -1.50 7.79
C ALA A 93 -13.55 -1.40 7.36
N ALA A 94 -12.95 -0.22 7.57
CA ALA A 94 -11.55 0.01 7.26
C ALA A 94 -10.65 -0.88 8.13
N GLN A 95 -9.59 -1.40 7.53
CA GLN A 95 -8.57 -2.20 8.23
C GLN A 95 -7.18 -1.88 7.66
N THR A 96 -6.14 -2.11 8.44
CA THR A 96 -4.77 -2.03 7.96
C THR A 96 -4.44 -3.21 7.06
N THR A 97 -3.42 -3.08 6.21
CA THR A 97 -2.98 -4.19 5.35
C THR A 97 -2.48 -5.38 6.17
N SER A 98 -1.89 -5.16 7.36
CA SER A 98 -1.53 -6.23 8.30
C SER A 98 -2.76 -6.95 8.86
N GLU A 99 -3.79 -6.23 9.30
CA GLU A 99 -5.04 -6.83 9.78
C GLU A 99 -5.73 -7.66 8.70
N PHE A 100 -5.74 -7.16 7.44
CA PHE A 100 -6.27 -7.93 6.32
C PHE A 100 -5.48 -9.22 6.07
N LEU A 101 -4.16 -9.14 6.01
CA LEU A 101 -3.30 -10.32 5.81
C LEU A 101 -3.53 -11.37 6.90
N GLU A 102 -3.56 -10.94 8.17
CA GLU A 102 -3.77 -11.83 9.32
C GLU A 102 -5.17 -12.44 9.34
N LYS A 103 -6.20 -11.62 9.11
CA LYS A 103 -7.62 -12.05 9.09
C LYS A 103 -7.88 -13.17 8.08
N TYR A 104 -7.23 -13.12 6.93
CA TYR A 104 -7.43 -14.10 5.85
C TYR A 104 -6.25 -15.06 5.69
N SER A 105 -5.28 -15.07 6.60
CA SER A 105 -4.10 -15.96 6.58
C SER A 105 -3.34 -15.91 5.24
N LEU A 106 -3.20 -14.71 4.67
CA LEU A 106 -2.54 -14.50 3.39
C LEU A 106 -1.02 -14.51 3.53
N GLN A 107 -0.32 -14.83 2.45
CA GLN A 107 1.15 -14.79 2.40
C GLN A 107 1.68 -13.42 2.04
N LEU A 108 0.92 -12.64 1.26
CA LEU A 108 1.32 -11.30 0.83
C LEU A 108 0.07 -10.43 0.65
N ALA A 109 0.17 -9.13 0.99
CA ALA A 109 -0.91 -8.18 0.76
C ALA A 109 -0.37 -6.77 0.49
N ILE A 110 -1.13 -5.99 -0.30
CA ILE A 110 -0.96 -4.57 -0.53
C ILE A 110 -2.28 -3.82 -0.32
N ASN A 111 -2.17 -2.50 -0.15
CA ASN A 111 -3.33 -1.62 -0.19
C ASN A 111 -3.98 -1.60 -1.57
N GLY A 112 -5.27 -1.29 -1.61
CA GLY A 112 -6.10 -1.34 -2.82
C GLY A 112 -6.55 0.00 -3.37
N SER A 113 -7.87 0.09 -3.61
CA SER A 113 -8.55 1.21 -4.25
C SER A 113 -8.53 2.49 -3.41
N PHE A 114 -8.78 3.61 -4.07
CA PHE A 114 -9.11 4.86 -3.39
C PHE A 114 -10.43 4.72 -2.63
N PHE A 115 -10.60 5.51 -1.57
CA PHE A 115 -11.79 5.47 -0.73
C PHE A 115 -12.10 6.84 -0.10
N HIS A 116 -13.29 6.99 0.44
CA HIS A 116 -13.73 8.15 1.21
C HIS A 116 -14.77 7.75 2.27
N PRO A 117 -14.99 8.58 3.33
CA PRO A 117 -14.21 9.76 3.67
C PRO A 117 -12.85 9.42 4.26
N PHE A 118 -11.88 10.31 4.11
CA PHE A 118 -10.65 10.26 4.88
C PHE A 118 -10.16 11.67 5.21
N TYR A 119 -9.53 11.84 6.39
CA TYR A 119 -8.83 13.06 6.75
C TYR A 119 -7.66 12.78 7.70
N VAL A 120 -6.70 13.70 7.74
CA VAL A 120 -5.57 13.68 8.67
C VAL A 120 -5.28 15.12 9.08
N TYR A 121 -5.71 15.51 10.27
CA TYR A 121 -5.39 16.82 10.85
C TYR A 121 -4.07 16.76 11.63
N ASN A 122 -3.88 15.73 12.45
CA ASN A 122 -2.67 15.50 13.23
C ASN A 122 -2.50 14.00 13.54
N PRO A 123 -1.42 13.57 14.21
CA PRO A 123 -1.18 12.16 14.53
C PRO A 123 -2.26 11.49 15.39
N MET A 124 -3.06 12.24 16.13
CA MET A 124 -4.10 11.72 17.01
C MET A 124 -5.51 11.90 16.43
N ASN A 125 -5.68 12.85 15.48
CA ASN A 125 -6.96 13.17 14.86
C ASN A 125 -6.89 12.88 13.35
N TYR A 126 -7.34 11.68 12.99
CA TYR A 126 -7.42 11.18 11.62
C TYR A 126 -8.58 10.19 11.49
N TYR A 127 -9.03 10.01 10.27
CA TYR A 127 -10.06 9.06 9.88
C TYR A 127 -9.66 8.37 8.57
N PRO A 128 -9.96 7.07 8.36
CA PRO A 128 -10.58 6.15 9.31
C PRO A 128 -9.58 5.55 10.29
N ARG A 129 -10.09 5.03 11.39
CA ARG A 129 -9.43 4.03 12.24
C ARG A 129 -9.91 2.64 11.84
N SER A 130 -9.21 1.59 12.28
CA SER A 130 -9.67 0.22 12.06
C SER A 130 -11.07 0.02 12.63
N GLY A 131 -11.98 -0.56 11.83
CA GLY A 131 -13.39 -0.74 12.15
C GLY A 131 -14.31 0.42 11.76
N GLU A 132 -13.78 1.61 11.44
CA GLU A 132 -14.61 2.73 10.98
C GLU A 132 -15.02 2.55 9.50
N ARG A 133 -16.19 3.07 9.14
CA ARG A 133 -16.83 2.83 7.85
C ARG A 133 -16.32 3.77 6.76
N VAL A 134 -16.04 3.22 5.59
CA VAL A 134 -15.58 3.95 4.41
C VAL A 134 -16.19 3.38 3.14
N ASN A 135 -16.27 4.23 2.11
CA ASN A 135 -16.76 3.86 0.78
C ASN A 135 -15.60 3.69 -0.18
N ILE A 136 -15.62 2.62 -0.97
CA ILE A 136 -14.66 2.38 -2.04
C ILE A 136 -15.00 3.27 -3.24
N LEU A 137 -13.96 3.83 -3.88
CA LEU A 137 -14.10 4.52 -5.15
C LEU A 137 -13.74 3.57 -6.29
N GLY A 138 -14.75 3.27 -7.13
CA GLY A 138 -14.65 2.36 -8.26
C GLY A 138 -15.07 0.93 -7.95
N GLN A 139 -15.08 0.10 -8.98
CA GLN A 139 -15.59 -1.26 -8.87
C GLN A 139 -14.70 -2.13 -7.98
N ALA A 140 -15.34 -2.88 -7.08
CA ALA A 140 -14.68 -3.89 -6.27
C ALA A 140 -15.46 -5.21 -6.32
N ILE A 141 -14.72 -6.29 -6.59
CA ILE A 141 -15.27 -7.65 -6.73
C ILE A 141 -14.44 -8.58 -5.84
N SER A 142 -15.10 -9.37 -5.02
CA SER A 142 -14.45 -10.42 -4.25
C SER A 142 -15.23 -11.73 -4.40
N ASN A 143 -14.52 -12.80 -4.79
CA ASN A 143 -15.10 -14.11 -5.03
C ASN A 143 -16.32 -14.10 -5.96
N GLY A 144 -16.28 -13.25 -7.01
CA GLY A 144 -17.36 -13.09 -7.98
C GLY A 144 -18.51 -12.17 -7.53
N GLN A 145 -18.48 -11.67 -6.30
CA GLN A 145 -19.51 -10.76 -5.78
C GLN A 145 -19.06 -9.31 -5.93
N ILE A 146 -19.82 -8.51 -6.68
CA ILE A 146 -19.63 -7.06 -6.77
C ILE A 146 -20.18 -6.44 -5.49
N TYR A 147 -19.36 -5.67 -4.76
CA TYR A 147 -19.76 -5.00 -3.55
C TYR A 147 -19.48 -3.49 -3.55
N SER A 148 -18.80 -2.99 -4.59
CA SER A 148 -18.69 -1.57 -4.90
C SER A 148 -18.89 -1.37 -6.40
N MET A 149 -19.64 -0.32 -6.74
CA MET A 149 -20.05 -0.05 -8.12
C MET A 149 -18.98 0.72 -8.89
N VAL A 150 -19.13 0.72 -10.19
CA VAL A 150 -18.25 1.42 -11.12
C VAL A 150 -18.20 2.92 -10.82
N ASN A 151 -17.00 3.50 -10.87
CA ASN A 151 -16.81 4.94 -11.00
C ASN A 151 -16.38 5.23 -12.43
N GLN A 152 -17.20 5.97 -13.17
CA GLN A 152 -17.03 6.17 -14.61
C GLN A 152 -15.60 6.64 -14.96
N GLY A 153 -14.99 5.97 -15.93
CA GLY A 153 -13.63 6.25 -16.39
C GLY A 153 -12.51 5.71 -15.47
N TRP A 154 -12.87 4.97 -14.40
CA TRP A 154 -11.87 4.38 -13.53
C TRP A 154 -11.52 2.96 -13.98
N PRO A 155 -10.23 2.68 -14.31
CA PRO A 155 -9.82 1.35 -14.72
C PRO A 155 -9.80 0.38 -13.54
N VAL A 156 -10.04 -0.90 -13.86
CA VAL A 156 -10.15 -2.00 -12.87
C VAL A 156 -9.22 -3.14 -13.29
N LEU A 157 -8.41 -3.63 -12.36
CA LEU A 157 -7.72 -4.91 -12.49
C LEU A 157 -8.74 -6.02 -12.21
N CYS A 158 -8.97 -6.89 -13.17
CA CYS A 158 -9.92 -7.99 -13.14
C CYS A 158 -9.17 -9.32 -13.23
N ILE A 159 -9.44 -10.23 -12.32
CA ILE A 159 -8.84 -11.56 -12.29
C ILE A 159 -9.93 -12.59 -12.58
N SER A 160 -9.74 -13.40 -13.62
CA SER A 160 -10.66 -14.47 -13.98
C SER A 160 -10.57 -15.68 -13.03
N PRO A 161 -11.51 -16.66 -13.09
CA PRO A 161 -11.41 -17.92 -12.37
C PRO A 161 -10.15 -18.72 -12.72
N GLU A 162 -9.65 -18.57 -13.95
CA GLU A 162 -8.42 -19.21 -14.46
C GLU A 162 -7.15 -18.45 -14.04
N LYS A 163 -7.30 -17.44 -13.16
CA LYS A 163 -6.23 -16.59 -12.63
C LYS A 163 -5.56 -15.70 -13.68
N LYS A 164 -6.22 -15.43 -14.79
CA LYS A 164 -5.76 -14.45 -15.76
C LYS A 164 -6.08 -13.02 -15.31
N ALA A 165 -5.09 -12.15 -15.37
CA ALA A 165 -5.20 -10.75 -15.01
C ALA A 165 -5.38 -9.88 -16.25
N GLU A 166 -6.38 -9.00 -16.23
CA GLU A 166 -6.65 -8.03 -17.30
C GLU A 166 -7.06 -6.69 -16.68
N ILE A 167 -6.76 -5.58 -17.35
CA ILE A 167 -7.18 -4.24 -16.90
C ILE A 167 -8.21 -3.69 -17.87
N TYR A 168 -9.41 -3.43 -17.36
CA TYR A 168 -10.53 -2.86 -18.13
C TYR A 168 -10.78 -1.42 -17.70
N VAL A 169 -11.27 -0.62 -18.62
CA VAL A 169 -11.84 0.70 -18.29
C VAL A 169 -13.29 0.48 -17.86
N ASP A 170 -13.71 1.14 -16.77
CA ASP A 170 -15.02 1.12 -16.14
C ASP A 170 -15.41 -0.19 -15.45
N THR A 171 -15.52 -1.33 -16.13
CA THR A 171 -16.11 -2.52 -15.52
C THR A 171 -15.43 -3.82 -15.94
N CYS A 172 -15.32 -4.73 -15.01
CA CYS A 172 -14.86 -6.09 -15.24
C CYS A 172 -15.93 -6.94 -15.96
N PRO A 173 -15.52 -7.98 -16.74
CA PRO A 173 -16.42 -9.03 -17.21
C PRO A 173 -17.21 -9.70 -16.08
N LYS A 174 -18.42 -10.18 -16.36
CA LYS A 174 -19.29 -10.84 -15.36
C LYS A 174 -18.70 -12.10 -14.74
N THR A 175 -17.74 -12.73 -15.42
CA THR A 175 -17.05 -13.94 -14.95
C THR A 175 -15.89 -13.62 -14.00
N THR A 176 -15.59 -12.35 -13.74
CA THR A 176 -14.47 -11.93 -12.89
C THR A 176 -14.62 -12.47 -11.47
N ARG A 177 -13.58 -13.09 -10.96
CA ARG A 177 -13.50 -13.60 -9.59
C ARG A 177 -13.06 -12.53 -8.59
N GLN A 178 -12.02 -11.75 -8.94
CA GLN A 178 -11.49 -10.67 -8.10
C GLN A 178 -11.37 -9.40 -8.94
N GLY A 179 -11.77 -8.25 -8.40
CA GLY A 179 -11.68 -6.97 -9.10
C GLY A 179 -11.32 -5.83 -8.16
N ILE A 180 -10.37 -4.99 -8.58
CA ILE A 180 -9.92 -3.86 -7.78
C ILE A 180 -9.67 -2.63 -8.66
N ALA A 181 -10.36 -1.53 -8.38
CA ALA A 181 -10.25 -0.31 -9.16
C ALA A 181 -9.04 0.53 -8.76
N GLY A 182 -8.44 1.15 -9.77
CA GLY A 182 -7.51 2.26 -9.62
C GLY A 182 -8.07 3.51 -10.31
N ASN A 183 -7.34 4.61 -10.28
CA ASN A 183 -7.85 5.85 -10.85
C ASN A 183 -7.26 6.22 -12.22
N LEU A 184 -6.15 5.60 -12.62
CA LEU A 184 -5.42 5.93 -13.85
C LEU A 184 -4.65 4.72 -14.39
N ILE A 185 -4.63 4.56 -15.72
CA ILE A 185 -3.66 3.71 -16.41
C ILE A 185 -2.33 4.47 -16.47
N LEU A 186 -1.25 3.81 -16.09
CA LEU A 186 0.11 4.35 -16.06
C LEU A 186 0.93 3.93 -17.28
N ILE A 187 0.76 2.68 -17.68
CA ILE A 187 1.35 2.07 -18.86
C ILE A 187 0.21 1.48 -19.69
N ASP A 188 0.26 1.66 -20.97
CA ASP A 188 -0.66 1.09 -21.95
C ASP A 188 0.16 0.59 -23.16
N GLN A 189 0.00 -0.69 -23.52
CA GLN A 189 0.78 -1.35 -24.59
C GLN A 189 2.30 -1.19 -24.41
N GLY A 190 2.79 -1.33 -23.17
CA GLY A 190 4.21 -1.18 -22.84
C GLY A 190 4.72 0.27 -22.75
N GLU A 191 3.90 1.27 -23.07
CA GLU A 191 4.31 2.67 -23.14
C GLU A 191 3.67 3.54 -22.04
N PRO A 192 4.41 4.51 -21.45
CA PRO A 192 3.87 5.44 -20.47
C PRO A 192 2.77 6.33 -21.03
N VAL A 193 1.63 6.35 -20.37
CA VAL A 193 0.50 7.21 -20.73
C VAL A 193 0.82 8.67 -20.43
N LYS A 194 0.45 9.59 -21.33
CA LYS A 194 0.58 11.04 -21.12
C LYS A 194 -0.57 11.54 -20.24
N PHE A 195 -0.25 11.99 -19.02
CA PHE A 195 -1.25 12.54 -18.11
C PHE A 195 -1.68 13.94 -18.50
N LYS A 196 -2.96 14.13 -18.79
CA LYS A 196 -3.58 15.46 -18.85
C LYS A 196 -3.63 16.02 -17.43
N LYS A 197 -3.55 17.36 -17.27
CA LYS A 197 -3.42 18.11 -16.03
C LYS A 197 -4.30 17.60 -14.85
N PHE A 198 -3.78 16.66 -14.06
CA PHE A 198 -4.28 16.39 -12.71
C PHE A 198 -3.42 17.16 -11.70
N SER A 199 -4.02 17.67 -10.64
CA SER A 199 -3.32 18.46 -9.61
C SER A 199 -2.14 17.73 -8.97
N ASP A 200 -2.17 16.39 -8.96
CA ASP A 200 -1.19 15.54 -8.27
C ASP A 200 -0.13 14.89 -9.17
N VAL A 201 -0.20 15.14 -10.49
CA VAL A 201 0.75 14.56 -11.48
C VAL A 201 2.20 14.92 -11.14
N LYS A 202 2.43 16.16 -10.70
CA LYS A 202 3.79 16.68 -10.39
C LYS A 202 4.18 16.51 -8.92
N LYS A 203 3.28 16.11 -8.05
CA LYS A 203 3.57 15.94 -6.62
C LYS A 203 4.23 14.60 -6.33
N LYS A 204 5.26 14.63 -5.48
CA LYS A 204 5.96 13.43 -5.00
C LYS A 204 5.24 12.87 -3.79
N PHE A 205 4.68 11.65 -3.96
CA PHE A 205 3.99 10.92 -2.90
C PHE A 205 4.50 9.48 -2.83
N PRO A 206 4.28 8.79 -1.71
CA PRO A 206 4.26 7.33 -1.72
C PRO A 206 3.27 6.86 -2.78
N ARG A 207 3.59 5.80 -3.53
CA ARG A 207 2.78 5.31 -4.64
C ARG A 207 2.61 3.81 -4.54
N THR A 208 1.45 3.33 -4.99
CA THR A 208 1.17 1.92 -5.19
C THR A 208 0.60 1.74 -6.59
N ALA A 209 1.11 0.76 -7.31
CA ALA A 209 0.62 0.37 -8.62
C ALA A 209 0.63 -1.15 -8.75
N VAL A 210 -0.19 -1.64 -9.68
CA VAL A 210 -0.14 -3.01 -10.17
C VAL A 210 0.12 -2.99 -11.67
N ALA A 211 0.82 -3.99 -12.18
CA ALA A 211 1.08 -4.13 -13.61
C ALA A 211 0.91 -5.60 -14.02
N ILE A 212 0.59 -5.80 -15.29
CA ILE A 212 0.40 -7.13 -15.89
C ILE A 212 1.19 -7.24 -17.19
N ASP A 213 1.54 -8.46 -17.56
CA ASP A 213 2.07 -8.78 -18.89
C ASP A 213 0.93 -8.98 -19.91
N GLN A 214 1.29 -9.12 -21.17
CA GLN A 214 0.33 -9.33 -22.26
C GLN A 214 -0.47 -10.62 -22.13
N SER A 215 0.09 -11.65 -21.53
CA SER A 215 -0.58 -12.95 -21.34
C SER A 215 -1.56 -12.92 -20.17
N GLY A 216 -1.44 -11.94 -19.26
CA GLY A 216 -2.20 -11.87 -17.99
C GLY A 216 -1.76 -12.93 -16.97
N GLU A 217 -0.59 -13.53 -17.15
CA GLU A 217 -0.05 -14.59 -16.29
C GLU A 217 0.96 -14.08 -15.27
N THR A 218 1.53 -12.90 -15.52
CA THR A 218 2.42 -12.22 -14.58
C THR A 218 1.77 -10.96 -14.02
N LEU A 219 1.79 -10.84 -12.69
CA LEU A 219 1.31 -9.66 -11.96
C LEU A 219 2.47 -9.05 -11.17
N TRP A 220 2.65 -7.74 -11.27
CA TRP A 220 3.59 -7.00 -10.43
C TRP A 220 2.86 -6.12 -9.44
N PHE A 221 3.37 -6.06 -8.22
CA PHE A 221 3.08 -5.00 -7.26
C PHE A 221 4.26 -4.06 -7.18
N ILE A 222 4.02 -2.78 -7.40
CA ILE A 222 5.06 -1.75 -7.39
C ILE A 222 4.70 -0.69 -6.34
N LEU A 223 5.51 -0.60 -5.30
CA LEU A 223 5.32 0.39 -4.25
C LEU A 223 6.55 1.29 -4.15
N ILE A 224 6.31 2.57 -3.94
CA ILE A 224 7.38 3.57 -3.72
C ILE A 224 7.10 4.26 -2.39
N ASP A 225 8.02 4.14 -1.44
CA ASP A 225 7.95 4.88 -0.19
C ASP A 225 8.06 6.39 -0.42
N GLY A 226 7.56 7.20 0.50
CA GLY A 226 7.68 8.64 0.36
C GLY A 226 7.42 9.43 1.63
N ARG A 227 7.40 10.77 1.51
CA ARG A 227 7.21 11.71 2.64
C ARG A 227 8.30 11.61 3.72
N GLN A 228 9.43 11.00 3.41
CA GLN A 228 10.58 10.79 4.30
C GLN A 228 11.86 11.27 3.59
N PRO A 229 12.20 12.57 3.65
CA PRO A 229 13.17 13.23 2.75
C PRO A 229 14.56 12.59 2.69
N LEU A 230 15.06 12.04 3.81
CA LEU A 230 16.37 11.39 3.89
C LEU A 230 16.34 9.89 3.53
N TYR A 231 15.14 9.31 3.37
CA TYR A 231 14.93 7.90 3.11
C TYR A 231 14.29 7.66 1.74
N SER A 232 13.12 8.24 1.52
CA SER A 232 12.41 8.23 0.24
C SER A 232 11.48 9.44 0.15
N LYS A 233 11.68 10.29 -0.86
CA LYS A 233 10.83 11.46 -1.08
C LYS A 233 9.47 11.11 -1.66
N GLY A 234 9.36 9.97 -2.34
CA GLY A 234 8.22 9.59 -3.13
C GLY A 234 8.37 9.97 -4.62
N ALA A 235 7.44 9.51 -5.43
CA ALA A 235 7.45 9.65 -6.88
C ALA A 235 6.27 10.48 -7.39
N THR A 236 6.49 11.17 -8.52
CA THR A 236 5.42 11.68 -9.37
C THR A 236 4.83 10.52 -10.17
N LEU A 237 3.65 10.69 -10.78
CA LEU A 237 3.08 9.66 -11.66
C LEU A 237 3.99 9.36 -12.85
N ALA A 238 4.59 10.39 -13.45
CA ALA A 238 5.55 10.20 -14.54
C ALA A 238 6.81 9.42 -14.11
N THR A 239 7.30 9.66 -12.89
CA THR A 239 8.42 8.88 -12.34
C THR A 239 8.03 7.43 -12.09
N LEU A 240 6.81 7.20 -11.56
CA LEU A 240 6.27 5.85 -11.35
C LEU A 240 6.14 5.11 -12.68
N SER A 241 5.53 5.72 -13.72
CA SER A 241 5.40 5.10 -15.04
C SER A 241 6.76 4.73 -15.65
N LYS A 242 7.77 5.60 -15.53
CA LYS A 242 9.13 5.28 -16.00
C LYS A 242 9.77 4.10 -15.27
N ILE A 243 9.55 4.01 -13.93
CA ILE A 243 10.04 2.88 -13.13
C ILE A 243 9.36 1.58 -13.55
N ILE A 244 8.05 1.63 -13.84
CA ILE A 244 7.29 0.47 -14.30
C ILE A 244 7.74 0.04 -15.71
N GLN A 245 7.99 1.00 -16.61
CA GLN A 245 8.49 0.72 -17.96
C GLN A 245 9.86 0.02 -17.98
N GLU A 246 10.66 0.19 -16.93
CA GLU A 246 11.94 -0.53 -16.79
C GLU A 246 11.76 -2.03 -16.44
N LEU A 247 10.54 -2.46 -16.08
CA LEU A 247 10.24 -3.87 -15.82
C LEU A 247 9.98 -4.60 -17.14
N ASP A 248 10.73 -5.65 -17.36
CA ASP A 248 10.62 -6.44 -18.57
C ASP A 248 9.28 -7.17 -18.65
N GLY A 249 8.60 -7.05 -19.80
CA GLY A 249 7.34 -7.72 -20.11
C GLY A 249 6.07 -7.03 -19.60
N VAL A 250 6.14 -5.84 -18.98
CA VAL A 250 4.95 -5.10 -18.59
C VAL A 250 4.21 -4.57 -19.81
N GLU A 251 2.94 -4.92 -19.94
CA GLU A 251 2.00 -4.46 -20.97
C GLU A 251 1.10 -3.33 -20.49
N THR A 252 0.45 -3.52 -19.34
CA THR A 252 -0.47 -2.52 -18.78
C THR A 252 -0.23 -2.34 -17.29
N ALA A 253 -0.36 -1.09 -16.80
CA ALA A 253 -0.21 -0.80 -15.37
C ALA A 253 -1.27 0.18 -14.86
N LEU A 254 -1.73 -0.05 -13.63
CA LEU A 254 -2.81 0.64 -12.96
C LEU A 254 -2.32 1.33 -11.68
N ASN A 255 -2.65 2.61 -11.50
CA ASN A 255 -2.36 3.34 -10.26
C ASN A 255 -3.44 3.06 -9.21
N LEU A 256 -3.03 2.54 -8.07
CA LEU A 256 -3.87 2.35 -6.87
C LEU A 256 -3.71 3.52 -5.89
N ASP A 257 -4.43 3.46 -4.74
CA ASP A 257 -4.29 4.48 -3.70
C ASP A 257 -2.85 4.52 -3.17
N GLY A 258 -2.38 5.71 -2.95
CA GLY A 258 -1.03 6.00 -2.54
C GLY A 258 -0.96 6.74 -1.20
N GLY A 259 0.09 7.53 -1.04
CA GLY A 259 0.25 8.36 0.15
C GLY A 259 0.37 7.55 1.43
N GLY A 260 -0.53 7.79 2.38
CA GLY A 260 -0.53 7.06 3.66
C GLY A 260 -0.99 5.62 3.58
N SER A 261 -1.66 5.23 2.48
CA SER A 261 -2.16 3.87 2.24
C SER A 261 -1.06 2.93 1.76
N THR A 262 -0.01 3.44 1.09
CA THR A 262 1.07 2.63 0.50
C THR A 262 1.68 1.68 1.51
N THR A 263 1.31 0.40 1.43
CA THR A 263 1.72 -0.64 2.39
C THR A 263 1.87 -1.99 1.69
N LEU A 264 3.00 -2.66 1.96
CA LEU A 264 3.32 -4.01 1.50
C LEU A 264 3.62 -4.88 2.72
N VAL A 265 2.88 -5.96 2.88
CA VAL A 265 2.99 -6.86 4.04
C VAL A 265 3.14 -8.30 3.57
N ILE A 266 3.95 -9.06 4.28
CA ILE A 266 4.07 -10.51 4.09
C ILE A 266 3.78 -11.26 5.40
N SER A 267 3.36 -12.52 5.29
CA SER A 267 3.39 -13.47 6.39
C SER A 267 4.83 -13.91 6.65
N HIS A 268 5.29 -13.81 7.88
CA HIS A 268 6.61 -14.24 8.32
C HIS A 268 6.51 -14.83 9.73
N GLN A 269 6.84 -16.11 9.88
CA GLN A 269 6.73 -16.82 11.16
C GLN A 269 5.36 -16.65 11.85
N ALA A 270 4.28 -16.84 11.07
CA ALA A 270 2.88 -16.67 11.50
C ALA A 270 2.50 -15.27 11.98
N GLN A 271 3.28 -14.24 11.68
CA GLN A 271 2.99 -12.84 11.97
C GLN A 271 3.08 -12.00 10.70
N SER A 272 2.42 -10.83 10.70
CA SER A 272 2.58 -9.87 9.61
C SER A 272 3.91 -9.12 9.72
N LYS A 273 4.62 -8.99 8.60
CA LYS A 273 5.85 -8.22 8.47
C LYS A 273 5.71 -7.20 7.35
N VAL A 274 5.81 -5.92 7.70
CA VAL A 274 5.81 -4.83 6.72
C VAL A 274 7.15 -4.74 6.01
N LEU A 275 7.16 -4.77 4.67
CA LEU A 275 8.37 -4.76 3.86
C LEU A 275 8.79 -3.36 3.41
N ASN A 276 7.86 -2.42 3.32
CA ASN A 276 8.11 -1.02 2.98
C ASN A 276 8.09 -0.11 4.23
N ALA A 277 8.16 1.20 4.06
CA ALA A 277 8.11 2.17 5.16
C ALA A 277 6.84 3.05 5.09
N PRO A 278 5.66 2.53 5.49
CA PRO A 278 4.43 3.30 5.49
C PRO A 278 4.56 4.55 6.36
N PHE A 279 3.92 5.64 5.90
CA PHE A 279 3.98 6.94 6.57
C PHE A 279 2.59 7.57 6.61
N HIS A 280 1.85 7.27 7.67
CA HIS A 280 0.51 7.78 7.88
C HIS A 280 0.47 8.75 9.07
N SER A 281 -0.35 9.81 8.97
CA SER A 281 -0.54 10.83 10.00
C SER A 281 0.78 11.39 10.59
N ARG A 282 1.82 11.53 9.74
CA ARG A 282 3.18 11.98 10.08
C ARG A 282 3.96 11.05 11.02
N ILE A 283 3.50 9.83 11.18
CA ILE A 283 4.16 8.81 12.01
C ILE A 283 4.81 7.76 11.10
N PRO A 284 6.14 7.56 11.21
CA PRO A 284 6.84 6.48 10.50
C PRO A 284 6.31 5.10 10.90
N MET A 285 6.32 4.16 9.97
CA MET A 285 5.86 2.78 10.13
C MET A 285 4.40 2.61 10.55
N ARG A 286 3.61 3.70 10.59
CA ARG A 286 2.17 3.61 10.82
C ARG A 286 1.45 3.31 9.52
N GLN A 287 0.72 2.22 9.48
CA GLN A 287 -0.21 1.88 8.40
C GLN A 287 -1.49 2.72 8.55
N ARG A 288 -2.11 3.04 7.41
CA ARG A 288 -3.46 3.63 7.35
C ARG A 288 -4.47 2.49 7.27
N PRO A 289 -5.52 2.46 8.10
CA PRO A 289 -6.70 1.66 7.82
C PRO A 289 -7.36 2.16 6.52
N ILE A 290 -7.71 1.25 5.63
CA ILE A 290 -8.23 1.53 4.28
C ILE A 290 -9.40 0.62 3.94
N ALA A 291 -10.12 0.94 2.87
CA ALA A 291 -11.34 0.24 2.48
C ALA A 291 -11.08 -1.19 2.00
N ASN A 292 -10.15 -1.38 1.04
CA ASN A 292 -9.89 -2.70 0.49
C ASN A 292 -8.41 -2.92 0.18
N HIS A 293 -8.08 -4.18 -0.03
CA HIS A 293 -6.72 -4.68 -0.21
C HIS A 293 -6.71 -5.71 -1.32
N LEU A 294 -5.53 -5.98 -1.87
CA LEU A 294 -5.25 -7.11 -2.73
C LEU A 294 -4.24 -8.03 -2.03
N GLY A 295 -4.64 -9.26 -1.80
CA GLY A 295 -3.85 -10.28 -1.12
C GLY A 295 -3.59 -11.50 -1.98
N ILE A 296 -2.56 -12.25 -1.61
CA ILE A 296 -2.11 -13.45 -2.30
C ILE A 296 -1.95 -14.59 -1.30
N TYR A 297 -2.55 -15.73 -1.62
CA TYR A 297 -2.16 -17.03 -1.07
C TYR A 297 -1.01 -17.58 -1.91
N ALA A 298 -0.03 -18.20 -1.28
CA ALA A 298 1.11 -18.82 -1.95
C ALA A 298 1.67 -19.97 -1.09
N VAL A 299 2.35 -20.91 -1.73
CA VAL A 299 3.04 -21.99 -1.03
C VAL A 299 4.34 -21.45 -0.45
N PRO A 300 4.64 -21.67 0.86
CA PRO A 300 5.94 -21.36 1.43
C PRO A 300 7.09 -22.04 0.66
N LEU A 301 8.27 -21.45 0.72
CA LEU A 301 9.50 -22.13 0.27
C LEU A 301 9.85 -23.22 1.29
N GLU A 302 10.34 -24.34 0.79
CA GLU A 302 10.86 -25.45 1.61
C GLU A 302 12.16 -25.06 2.35
#